data_b3305f14f339ba1f3315b3930da1d295
#
_entry.id   b3305f14f339ba1f3315b3930da1d295
#
_cell.length_a   1.000
_cell.length_b   1.000
_cell.length_c   1.000
_cell.angle_alpha   90.00
_cell.angle_beta   90.00
_cell.angle_gamma   90.00
#
_symmetry.space_group_name_H-M   'P 1'
#
loop_
_entity.id
_entity.type
_entity.pdbx_description
1 polymer ?
#
loop_
_entity_poly.entity_id
_entity_poly.type
_entity_poly.pdbx_seq_one_letter_code
_entity_poly.pdbx_strand_id
1 'polypeptide(L)'
;PLFISITSSENYITVHNLKSPLLSRLEYRGYDSAGIAVCGDGVLRLCKKKGRVAALRELTHDGGDLPGTLGIGHTRWATHGEPNDVNAHPHMSQSGKFAVVHNGIIENFITLKEELQQKGYVFQSETDTEVVAQLLDYYYSDCGDFFEAMNRLLHAVDGAYALGIICADYPDRLVAARKDAPLLLGFGDGENFIASDVTALIRHTRDIAYMDDGELAILSRSGIRVYDRQLRPVEKKHHHVDWDIGAAEKGGYAHFMLKEIFEQPRAIREATAARLQGGRVILQDLTMTPEEIRNIGRIIIIACGSSYHVGMVGKYNLEKLLRRNVEVVLASEFRYSDPIVSWGDLVIAISQSGETLDTMAALREAKKRGARVLSIVNVVGSSIARESDDVLYTWAGPEIAVATTKA
;
A
#
# COMPACT_ATOMS: atom_id res chain seq x y z
N PRO A 1 2.30 7.56 2.26
CA PRO A 1 3.64 7.21 2.67
C PRO A 1 4.07 5.91 2.02
N LEU A 2 5.37 5.82 1.68
CA LEU A 2 5.81 4.70 0.88
C LEU A 2 7.30 4.44 0.98
N PHE A 3 7.71 3.19 0.85
CA PHE A 3 9.10 2.80 0.94
C PHE A 3 9.52 1.93 -0.24
N ILE A 4 10.81 1.95 -0.53
CA ILE A 4 11.43 1.18 -1.58
C ILE A 4 12.71 0.59 -1.03
N SER A 5 12.97 -0.65 -1.38
CA SER A 5 14.25 -1.26 -1.15
C SER A 5 14.84 -1.73 -2.47
N ILE A 6 16.15 -1.65 -2.58
CA ILE A 6 16.91 -2.10 -3.73
C ILE A 6 18.05 -2.98 -3.23
N THR A 7 18.22 -4.15 -3.85
CA THR A 7 19.42 -4.96 -3.69
C THR A 7 20.10 -5.03 -5.06
N SER A 8 21.21 -4.33 -5.28
CA SER A 8 21.88 -4.21 -6.58
C SER A 8 23.25 -4.90 -6.63
N SER A 9 23.70 -5.30 -7.84
CA SER A 9 24.82 -6.23 -8.00
C SER A 9 26.21 -5.63 -8.20
N GLU A 10 26.38 -4.43 -8.71
CA GLU A 10 27.71 -4.00 -9.18
C GLU A 10 28.08 -2.54 -8.92
N ASN A 11 27.18 -1.74 -8.47
CA ASN A 11 27.52 -0.39 -8.05
C ASN A 11 26.94 -0.18 -6.67
N TYR A 12 27.77 0.39 -5.79
CA TYR A 12 27.25 0.97 -4.56
C TYR A 12 25.92 1.66 -4.89
N ILE A 13 24.87 1.36 -4.15
CA ILE A 13 23.79 2.31 -4.06
C ILE A 13 24.44 3.57 -3.50
N THR A 14 25.11 4.29 -4.35
CA THR A 14 25.11 5.71 -4.19
C THR A 14 23.64 6.04 -4.31
N VAL A 15 23.10 6.87 -3.42
CA VAL A 15 21.83 7.53 -3.58
C VAL A 15 21.73 8.21 -4.98
N HIS A 16 22.74 8.06 -5.83
CA HIS A 16 22.74 8.28 -7.28
C HIS A 16 21.64 7.48 -7.99
N ASN A 17 21.26 6.30 -7.50
CA ASN A 17 20.10 5.56 -7.98
C ASN A 17 18.81 6.00 -7.25
N LEU A 18 18.90 6.65 -6.10
CA LEU A 18 17.87 7.51 -5.55
C LEU A 18 17.79 8.88 -6.24
N LYS A 19 18.72 9.24 -7.15
CA LYS A 19 18.46 10.19 -8.25
C LYS A 19 17.35 9.70 -9.17
N SER A 20 17.08 8.43 -9.14
CA SER A 20 15.87 7.86 -9.67
C SER A 20 14.68 8.51 -8.95
N PRO A 21 13.64 8.88 -9.69
CA PRO A 21 12.44 9.51 -9.14
C PRO A 21 11.60 8.63 -8.21
N LEU A 22 12.17 7.55 -7.65
CA LEU A 22 11.45 6.58 -6.83
C LEU A 22 10.75 7.25 -5.63
N LEU A 23 11.49 7.81 -4.68
CA LEU A 23 10.90 8.53 -3.55
C LEU A 23 10.15 9.79 -3.99
N SER A 24 10.66 10.52 -4.98
CA SER A 24 9.99 11.72 -5.51
C SER A 24 8.66 11.42 -6.18
N ARG A 25 8.48 10.22 -6.76
CA ARG A 25 7.22 9.76 -7.33
C ARG A 25 6.17 9.42 -6.29
N LEU A 26 6.58 9.25 -5.06
CA LEU A 26 5.74 8.89 -3.93
C LEU A 26 5.44 10.09 -3.03
N GLU A 27 6.08 11.22 -3.31
CA GLU A 27 5.91 12.46 -2.56
C GLU A 27 4.46 12.97 -2.57
N TYR A 28 3.66 12.60 -3.58
CA TYR A 28 2.24 12.92 -3.64
C TYR A 28 1.41 12.26 -2.52
N ARG A 29 1.89 11.14 -1.97
CA ARG A 29 1.25 10.42 -0.85
C ARG A 29 1.78 10.82 0.53
N GLY A 30 2.92 11.51 0.58
CA GLY A 30 3.53 11.95 1.83
C GLY A 30 4.60 13.00 1.53
N TYR A 31 4.45 14.18 2.09
CA TYR A 31 5.33 15.33 1.82
C TYR A 31 5.71 16.10 3.08
N ASP A 32 5.36 15.61 4.26
CA ASP A 32 5.68 16.27 5.51
C ASP A 32 7.10 15.99 6.01
N SER A 33 7.59 14.81 5.72
CA SER A 33 8.97 14.40 5.99
C SER A 33 9.38 13.23 5.10
N ALA A 34 10.67 13.07 4.91
CA ALA A 34 11.27 11.98 4.16
C ALA A 34 12.52 11.47 4.85
N GLY A 35 12.83 10.19 4.63
CA GLY A 35 14.07 9.64 5.13
C GLY A 35 14.45 8.33 4.45
N ILE A 36 15.68 7.94 4.68
CA ILE A 36 16.32 6.76 4.10
C ILE A 36 17.26 6.11 5.10
N ALA A 37 17.29 4.78 5.10
CA ALA A 37 18.34 4.01 5.75
C ALA A 37 19.01 3.11 4.71
N VAL A 38 20.34 3.08 4.73
CA VAL A 38 21.17 2.29 3.81
C VAL A 38 22.09 1.39 4.60
N CYS A 39 22.18 0.13 4.21
CA CYS A 39 23.14 -0.83 4.73
C CYS A 39 24.35 -0.92 3.79
N GLY A 40 25.53 -0.61 4.33
CA GLY A 40 26.81 -0.76 3.65
C GLY A 40 27.86 -1.22 4.65
N ASP A 41 28.66 -2.22 4.26
CA ASP A 41 29.73 -2.80 5.08
C ASP A 41 29.25 -3.26 6.49
N GLY A 42 28.02 -3.80 6.59
CA GLY A 42 27.43 -4.22 7.85
C GLY A 42 27.04 -3.08 8.81
N VAL A 43 26.96 -1.85 8.30
CA VAL A 43 26.56 -0.67 9.08
C VAL A 43 25.32 -0.02 8.46
N LEU A 44 24.35 0.28 9.32
CA LEU A 44 23.16 1.06 8.91
C LEU A 44 23.45 2.57 9.04
N ARG A 45 23.23 3.29 7.97
CA ARG A 45 23.31 4.75 7.91
C ARG A 45 21.91 5.32 7.69
N LEU A 46 21.48 6.21 8.58
CA LEU A 46 20.15 6.80 8.58
C LEU A 46 20.24 8.30 8.27
N CYS A 47 19.39 8.76 7.36
CA CYS A 47 19.22 10.18 7.10
C CYS A 47 17.73 10.50 7.00
N LYS A 48 17.27 11.51 7.75
CA LYS A 48 15.86 11.92 7.83
C LYS A 48 15.75 13.44 7.77
N LYS A 49 14.70 13.95 7.10
CA LYS A 49 14.46 15.38 7.02
C LYS A 49 12.97 15.70 6.97
N LYS A 50 12.56 16.70 7.76
CA LYS A 50 11.25 17.34 7.63
C LYS A 50 11.17 18.03 6.27
N GLY A 51 10.02 17.90 5.61
CA GLY A 51 9.75 18.49 4.31
C GLY A 51 9.86 17.49 3.16
N ARG A 52 9.95 18.01 1.96
CA ARG A 52 9.95 17.24 0.72
C ARG A 52 11.24 16.44 0.49
N VAL A 53 11.17 15.45 -0.38
CA VAL A 53 12.33 14.62 -0.80
C VAL A 53 13.51 15.47 -1.28
N ALA A 54 13.24 16.65 -1.84
CA ALA A 54 14.30 17.59 -2.25
C ALA A 54 15.22 18.00 -1.08
N ALA A 55 14.65 18.24 0.12
CA ALA A 55 15.45 18.57 1.30
C ALA A 55 16.32 17.39 1.78
N LEU A 56 15.82 16.16 1.66
CA LEU A 56 16.62 14.95 1.95
C LEU A 56 17.76 14.78 0.94
N ARG A 57 17.52 15.06 -0.34
CA ARG A 57 18.53 15.00 -1.41
C ARG A 57 19.66 16.00 -1.18
N GLU A 58 19.31 17.22 -0.81
CA GLU A 58 20.30 18.26 -0.46
C GLU A 58 21.14 17.82 0.74
N LEU A 59 20.50 17.33 1.82
CA LEU A 59 21.16 16.87 3.04
C LEU A 59 22.14 15.70 2.80
N THR A 60 21.85 14.83 1.81
CA THR A 60 22.67 13.64 1.50
C THR A 60 23.61 13.83 0.32
N HIS A 61 23.78 15.07 -0.16
CA HIS A 61 24.51 15.40 -1.40
C HIS A 61 24.10 14.48 -2.56
N ASP A 62 22.78 14.45 -2.84
CA ASP A 62 22.17 13.48 -3.78
C ASP A 62 22.54 12.02 -3.45
N GLY A 63 22.88 11.75 -2.17
CA GLY A 63 23.16 10.44 -1.63
C GLY A 63 24.59 9.97 -1.69
N GLY A 64 25.49 10.82 -2.06
CA GLY A 64 26.92 10.51 -2.02
C GLY A 64 27.42 10.08 -0.62
N ASP A 65 26.73 10.52 0.43
CA ASP A 65 27.12 10.23 1.83
C ASP A 65 26.59 8.89 2.36
N LEU A 66 25.80 8.17 1.57
CA LEU A 66 25.14 6.93 2.00
C LEU A 66 25.51 5.73 1.10
N PRO A 67 26.77 5.26 1.13
CA PRO A 67 27.18 4.10 0.34
C PRO A 67 26.58 2.81 0.90
N GLY A 68 26.12 1.93 0.02
CA GLY A 68 25.59 0.62 0.37
C GLY A 68 24.89 -0.05 -0.81
N THR A 69 24.45 -1.29 -0.59
CA THR A 69 23.79 -2.12 -1.62
C THR A 69 22.35 -2.50 -1.24
N LEU A 70 21.94 -2.16 -0.04
CA LEU A 70 20.61 -2.41 0.50
C LEU A 70 20.10 -1.16 1.19
N GLY A 71 18.86 -0.75 0.92
CA GLY A 71 18.30 0.43 1.56
C GLY A 71 16.77 0.41 1.59
N ILE A 72 16.22 1.17 2.53
CA ILE A 72 14.79 1.46 2.66
C ILE A 72 14.59 2.96 2.73
N GLY A 73 13.54 3.47 2.12
CA GLY A 73 13.19 4.88 2.14
C GLY A 73 11.70 5.10 2.31
N HIS A 74 11.34 6.24 2.84
CA HIS A 74 9.94 6.57 3.15
C HIS A 74 9.66 8.05 2.98
N THR A 75 8.47 8.35 2.47
CA THR A 75 7.87 9.69 2.51
C THR A 75 6.65 9.63 3.42
N ARG A 76 6.59 10.50 4.41
CA ARG A 76 5.60 10.43 5.49
C ARG A 76 4.44 11.39 5.27
N TRP A 77 3.25 10.89 5.61
CA TRP A 77 2.08 11.68 5.94
C TRP A 77 1.76 11.42 7.41
N ALA A 78 1.93 12.43 8.26
CA ALA A 78 1.84 12.26 9.71
C ALA A 78 0.44 11.81 10.14
N THR A 79 0.39 10.68 10.85
CA THR A 79 -0.78 10.19 11.58
C THR A 79 -0.57 10.31 13.09
N HIS A 80 0.65 10.05 13.56
CA HIS A 80 1.06 10.13 14.97
C HIS A 80 2.35 10.92 15.09
N GLY A 81 2.39 11.90 16.00
CA GLY A 81 3.53 12.79 16.23
C GLY A 81 3.69 13.89 15.16
N GLU A 82 4.19 15.04 15.58
CA GLU A 82 4.41 16.18 14.69
C GLU A 82 5.40 15.86 13.54
N PRO A 83 5.24 16.49 12.36
CA PRO A 83 6.24 16.43 11.32
C PRO A 83 7.56 17.08 11.75
N ASN A 84 8.57 16.27 12.04
CA ASN A 84 9.93 16.67 12.38
C ASN A 84 10.94 15.61 11.94
N ASP A 85 12.23 15.90 12.08
CA ASP A 85 13.29 14.97 11.66
C ASP A 85 13.30 13.69 12.53
N VAL A 86 12.90 13.73 13.80
CA VAL A 86 12.88 12.59 14.72
C VAL A 86 11.75 11.64 14.37
N ASN A 87 10.56 12.16 14.13
CA ASN A 87 9.35 11.39 13.82
C ASN A 87 9.30 10.90 12.37
N ALA A 88 10.21 11.37 11.50
CA ALA A 88 10.33 10.84 10.13
C ALA A 88 10.78 9.38 10.13
N HIS A 89 10.32 8.60 9.15
CA HIS A 89 10.82 7.25 8.88
C HIS A 89 12.09 7.30 8.02
N PRO A 90 12.96 6.28 8.10
CA PRO A 90 12.92 5.07 8.93
C PRO A 90 13.18 5.31 10.41
N HIS A 91 12.76 4.35 11.26
CA HIS A 91 13.16 4.30 12.68
C HIS A 91 14.23 3.25 12.89
N MET A 92 15.24 3.58 13.69
CA MET A 92 16.35 2.70 14.01
C MET A 92 16.18 2.12 15.43
N SER A 93 16.55 0.87 15.62
CA SER A 93 16.57 0.25 16.93
C SER A 93 17.68 0.83 17.82
N GLN A 94 17.55 0.65 19.14
CA GLN A 94 18.53 1.14 20.12
C GLN A 94 19.93 0.58 19.90
N SER A 95 20.06 -0.68 19.50
CA SER A 95 21.36 -1.29 19.16
C SER A 95 21.95 -0.76 17.85
N GLY A 96 21.18 -0.05 17.02
CA GLY A 96 21.58 0.34 15.67
C GLY A 96 21.56 -0.79 14.65
N LYS A 97 21.07 -1.99 15.00
CA LYS A 97 21.07 -3.16 14.11
C LYS A 97 19.91 -3.20 13.14
N PHE A 98 18.78 -2.57 13.48
CA PHE A 98 17.57 -2.60 12.64
C PHE A 98 17.17 -1.21 12.22
N ALA A 99 16.75 -1.08 10.96
CA ALA A 99 16.01 0.08 10.49
C ALA A 99 14.67 -0.38 9.90
N VAL A 100 13.61 0.35 10.23
CA VAL A 100 12.22 -0.02 9.92
C VAL A 100 11.49 1.15 9.25
N VAL A 101 10.79 0.86 8.19
CA VAL A 101 9.74 1.72 7.60
C VAL A 101 8.39 1.04 7.74
N HIS A 102 7.34 1.83 7.92
CA HIS A 102 6.01 1.34 8.19
C HIS A 102 4.94 2.22 7.55
N ASN A 103 3.95 1.57 6.96
CA ASN A 103 2.66 2.15 6.60
C ASN A 103 1.56 1.46 7.38
N GLY A 104 0.70 2.20 8.00
CA GLY A 104 -0.39 1.69 8.82
C GLY A 104 -0.40 2.26 10.22
N ILE A 105 -0.96 1.53 11.15
CA ILE A 105 -1.04 1.90 12.58
C ILE A 105 -0.83 0.64 13.41
N ILE A 106 0.10 0.67 14.35
CA ILE A 106 0.26 -0.36 15.39
C ILE A 106 -0.64 0.01 16.57
N GLU A 107 -1.77 -0.64 16.67
CA GLU A 107 -2.83 -0.27 17.63
C GLU A 107 -2.41 -0.48 19.09
N ASN A 108 -1.62 -1.51 19.38
CA ASN A 108 -1.15 -1.82 20.72
C ASN A 108 0.22 -1.19 21.07
N PHE A 109 0.66 -0.16 20.33
CA PHE A 109 1.99 0.44 20.48
C PHE A 109 2.26 1.00 21.88
N ILE A 110 1.26 1.55 22.57
CA ILE A 110 1.41 2.12 23.91
C ILE A 110 1.83 1.03 24.90
N THR A 111 1.11 -0.09 24.93
CA THR A 111 1.40 -1.22 25.82
C THR A 111 2.80 -1.79 25.56
N LEU A 112 3.12 -2.02 24.26
CA LEU A 112 4.44 -2.54 23.89
C LEU A 112 5.56 -1.56 24.22
N LYS A 113 5.34 -0.25 24.09
CA LYS A 113 6.28 0.79 24.47
C LYS A 113 6.57 0.77 25.97
N GLU A 114 5.53 0.69 26.81
CA GLU A 114 5.66 0.60 28.27
C GLU A 114 6.44 -0.64 28.71
N GLU A 115 6.16 -1.80 28.09
CA GLU A 115 6.89 -3.05 28.36
C GLU A 115 8.37 -2.96 27.99
N LEU A 116 8.68 -2.37 26.84
CA LEU A 116 10.07 -2.19 26.40
C LEU A 116 10.81 -1.16 27.24
N GLN A 117 10.16 -0.10 27.69
CA GLN A 117 10.76 0.87 28.62
C GLN A 117 11.12 0.21 29.96
N GLN A 118 10.28 -0.69 30.49
CA GLN A 118 10.63 -1.48 31.68
C GLN A 118 11.84 -2.39 31.48
N LYS A 119 12.12 -2.76 30.23
CA LYS A 119 13.31 -3.55 29.83
C LYS A 119 14.53 -2.67 29.50
N GLY A 120 14.43 -1.34 29.67
CA GLY A 120 15.53 -0.41 29.46
C GLY A 120 15.65 0.17 28.04
N TYR A 121 14.64 -0.02 27.18
CA TYR A 121 14.61 0.61 25.87
C TYR A 121 14.20 2.08 25.97
N VAL A 122 14.93 2.95 25.28
CA VAL A 122 14.68 4.38 25.21
C VAL A 122 14.05 4.74 23.88
N PHE A 123 12.93 5.40 23.91
CA PHE A 123 12.22 5.89 22.73
C PHE A 123 12.54 7.35 22.45
N GLN A 124 12.84 7.65 21.21
CA GLN A 124 13.18 9.00 20.75
C GLN A 124 12.01 9.69 20.07
N SER A 125 11.15 8.92 19.40
CA SER A 125 10.03 9.46 18.64
C SER A 125 8.68 9.28 19.35
N GLU A 126 7.69 10.01 18.81
CA GLU A 126 6.29 9.91 19.23
C GLU A 126 5.50 8.93 18.35
N THR A 127 6.16 8.26 17.40
CA THR A 127 5.49 7.39 16.43
C THR A 127 5.26 5.99 16.99
N ASP A 128 4.19 5.35 16.52
CA ASP A 128 3.91 3.94 16.76
C ASP A 128 4.97 3.02 16.14
N THR A 129 5.60 3.45 15.07
CA THR A 129 6.57 2.65 14.30
C THR A 129 7.85 2.36 15.05
N GLU A 130 8.31 3.25 15.91
CA GLU A 130 9.55 3.02 16.67
C GLU A 130 9.45 1.77 17.56
N VAL A 131 8.23 1.46 18.04
CA VAL A 131 7.98 0.23 18.81
C VAL A 131 8.40 -1.02 18.04
N VAL A 132 8.14 -1.06 16.74
CA VAL A 132 8.51 -2.19 15.87
C VAL A 132 10.02 -2.38 15.83
N ALA A 133 10.78 -1.30 15.69
CA ALA A 133 12.24 -1.36 15.67
C ALA A 133 12.82 -1.85 17.01
N GLN A 134 12.30 -1.32 18.12
CA GLN A 134 12.76 -1.68 19.45
C GLN A 134 12.35 -3.12 19.85
N LEU A 135 11.14 -3.53 19.49
CA LEU A 135 10.63 -4.86 19.77
C LEU A 135 11.40 -5.94 18.98
N LEU A 136 11.73 -5.64 17.73
CA LEU A 136 12.55 -6.52 16.91
C LEU A 136 13.97 -6.68 17.50
N ASP A 137 14.57 -5.59 17.95
CA ASP A 137 15.88 -5.58 18.62
C ASP A 137 15.86 -6.45 19.89
N TYR A 138 14.81 -6.30 20.69
CA TYR A 138 14.60 -7.10 21.88
C TYR A 138 14.52 -8.61 21.58
N TYR A 139 13.68 -9.01 20.62
CA TYR A 139 13.56 -10.42 20.25
C TYR A 139 14.82 -10.98 19.62
N TYR A 140 15.49 -10.19 18.77
CA TYR A 140 16.75 -10.59 18.16
C TYR A 140 17.87 -10.76 19.18
N SER A 141 17.95 -9.91 20.19
CA SER A 141 18.93 -10.04 21.26
C SER A 141 18.76 -11.32 22.07
N ASP A 142 17.54 -11.85 22.16
CA ASP A 142 17.22 -13.09 22.86
C ASP A 142 17.48 -14.33 22.00
N CYS A 143 17.07 -14.33 20.72
CA CYS A 143 17.14 -15.55 19.88
C CYS A 143 18.33 -15.58 18.91
N GLY A 144 18.93 -14.45 18.57
CA GLY A 144 20.04 -14.35 17.61
C GLY A 144 19.70 -14.68 16.15
N ASP A 145 18.43 -14.90 15.84
CA ASP A 145 17.93 -15.23 14.50
C ASP A 145 16.93 -14.18 14.03
N PHE A 146 17.20 -13.56 12.87
CA PHE A 146 16.36 -12.48 12.35
C PHE A 146 14.97 -12.96 11.93
N PHE A 147 14.87 -14.16 11.37
CA PHE A 147 13.60 -14.70 10.91
C PHE A 147 12.69 -15.07 12.10
N GLU A 148 13.27 -15.68 13.14
CA GLU A 148 12.56 -15.99 14.38
C GLU A 148 12.15 -14.71 15.13
N ALA A 149 13.02 -13.69 15.17
CA ALA A 149 12.68 -12.39 15.75
C ALA A 149 11.51 -11.72 15.01
N MET A 150 11.48 -11.81 13.67
CA MET A 150 10.35 -11.34 12.86
C MET A 150 9.07 -12.12 13.15
N ASN A 151 9.15 -13.43 13.27
CA ASN A 151 8.01 -14.26 13.61
C ASN A 151 7.39 -13.83 14.95
N ARG A 152 8.23 -13.66 15.99
CA ARG A 152 7.76 -13.16 17.30
C ARG A 152 7.17 -11.77 17.22
N LEU A 153 7.78 -10.86 16.45
CA LEU A 153 7.27 -9.52 16.20
C LEU A 153 5.86 -9.55 15.63
N LEU A 154 5.65 -10.33 14.56
CA LEU A 154 4.35 -10.40 13.86
C LEU A 154 3.23 -11.00 14.71
N HIS A 155 3.57 -11.79 15.74
CA HIS A 155 2.60 -12.29 16.72
C HIS A 155 2.31 -11.30 17.85
N ALA A 156 3.19 -10.35 18.11
CA ALA A 156 3.08 -9.39 19.20
C ALA A 156 2.38 -8.08 18.79
N VAL A 157 2.46 -7.69 17.51
CA VAL A 157 1.89 -6.44 17.04
C VAL A 157 0.46 -6.61 16.55
N ASP A 158 -0.42 -5.72 17.00
CA ASP A 158 -1.79 -5.60 16.53
C ASP A 158 -1.96 -4.34 15.67
N GLY A 159 -2.89 -4.43 14.70
CA GLY A 159 -3.21 -3.32 13.81
C GLY A 159 -2.90 -3.62 12.33
N ALA A 160 -2.94 -2.58 11.51
CA ALA A 160 -2.64 -2.65 10.08
C ALA A 160 -1.19 -2.23 9.83
N TYR A 161 -0.45 -3.03 9.06
CA TYR A 161 0.94 -2.70 8.75
C TYR A 161 1.40 -3.20 7.37
N ALA A 162 2.25 -2.40 6.74
CA ALA A 162 3.17 -2.81 5.70
C ALA A 162 4.58 -2.39 6.16
N LEU A 163 5.41 -3.37 6.47
CA LEU A 163 6.74 -3.20 7.03
C LEU A 163 7.82 -3.47 5.99
N GLY A 164 8.86 -2.63 5.99
CA GLY A 164 10.13 -2.90 5.33
C GLY A 164 11.26 -2.76 6.33
N ILE A 165 12.07 -3.81 6.46
CA ILE A 165 13.06 -3.95 7.54
C ILE A 165 14.40 -4.40 6.98
N ILE A 166 15.47 -3.71 7.37
CA ILE A 166 16.85 -4.10 7.08
C ILE A 166 17.60 -4.29 8.38
N CYS A 167 18.55 -5.23 8.36
CA CYS A 167 19.37 -5.61 9.51
C CYS A 167 20.85 -5.50 9.14
N ALA A 168 21.64 -4.86 10.01
CA ALA A 168 23.09 -4.72 9.82
C ALA A 168 23.83 -6.08 9.73
N ASP A 169 23.38 -7.06 10.50
CA ASP A 169 23.98 -8.41 10.53
C ASP A 169 23.62 -9.25 9.29
N TYR A 170 22.62 -8.78 8.48
CA TYR A 170 22.18 -9.41 7.22
C TYR A 170 22.17 -8.38 6.07
N PRO A 171 23.35 -7.91 5.63
CA PRO A 171 23.48 -6.79 4.69
C PRO A 171 23.01 -7.10 3.27
N ASP A 172 22.65 -8.34 2.99
CA ASP A 172 22.16 -8.85 1.70
C ASP A 172 20.65 -9.13 1.69
N ARG A 173 19.93 -8.83 2.78
CA ARG A 173 18.51 -9.21 2.93
C ARG A 173 17.65 -8.05 3.41
N LEU A 174 16.52 -7.90 2.71
CA LEU A 174 15.39 -7.13 3.15
C LEU A 174 14.30 -8.07 3.61
N VAL A 175 13.63 -7.73 4.71
CA VAL A 175 12.43 -8.43 5.15
C VAL A 175 11.24 -7.49 5.03
N ALA A 176 10.15 -8.00 4.48
CA ALA A 176 8.89 -7.29 4.35
C ALA A 176 7.76 -8.10 4.98
N ALA A 177 6.81 -7.43 5.61
CA ALA A 177 5.62 -8.09 6.15
C ALA A 177 4.39 -7.20 5.94
N ARG A 178 3.23 -7.85 5.77
CA ARG A 178 1.98 -7.16 5.48
C ARG A 178 0.81 -7.69 6.30
N LYS A 179 -0.03 -6.75 6.78
CA LYS A 179 -1.39 -7.00 7.28
C LYS A 179 -2.23 -5.75 7.05
N ASP A 180 -3.31 -5.86 6.29
CA ASP A 180 -4.30 -4.81 6.03
C ASP A 180 -3.79 -3.50 5.38
N ALA A 181 -2.50 -3.38 5.08
CA ALA A 181 -1.89 -2.22 4.40
C ALA A 181 -1.27 -2.64 3.06
N PRO A 182 -1.30 -1.80 1.99
CA PRO A 182 -0.82 -2.21 0.69
C PRO A 182 0.70 -2.43 0.67
N LEU A 183 1.13 -3.58 0.12
CA LEU A 183 2.53 -3.92 -0.11
C LEU A 183 2.65 -4.85 -1.30
N LEU A 184 3.57 -4.53 -2.20
CA LEU A 184 3.88 -5.33 -3.37
C LEU A 184 5.38 -5.62 -3.48
N LEU A 185 5.68 -6.70 -4.15
CA LEU A 185 7.02 -7.16 -4.48
C LEU A 185 7.30 -6.84 -5.95
N GLY A 186 8.48 -6.35 -6.26
CA GLY A 186 8.95 -6.11 -7.63
C GLY A 186 10.14 -7.02 -7.95
N PHE A 187 10.08 -7.69 -9.09
CA PHE A 187 11.10 -8.62 -9.56
C PHE A 187 11.92 -7.95 -10.66
N GLY A 188 13.18 -7.65 -10.37
CA GLY A 188 14.12 -7.05 -11.31
C GLY A 188 15.23 -8.03 -11.70
N ASP A 189 16.09 -7.61 -12.62
CA ASP A 189 17.26 -8.39 -13.02
C ASP A 189 18.44 -8.08 -12.09
N GLY A 190 18.80 -9.05 -11.24
CA GLY A 190 19.84 -8.89 -10.21
C GLY A 190 19.50 -7.92 -9.07
N GLU A 191 18.25 -7.48 -8.99
CA GLU A 191 17.72 -6.61 -7.95
C GLU A 191 16.24 -6.91 -7.67
N ASN A 192 15.78 -6.67 -6.44
CA ASN A 192 14.38 -6.87 -6.06
C ASN A 192 13.87 -5.72 -5.20
N PHE A 193 12.56 -5.51 -5.19
CA PHE A 193 11.95 -4.32 -4.62
C PHE A 193 10.74 -4.64 -3.75
N ILE A 194 10.47 -3.77 -2.80
CA ILE A 194 9.15 -3.63 -2.18
C ILE A 194 8.62 -2.22 -2.41
N ALA A 195 7.33 -2.11 -2.57
CA ALA A 195 6.65 -0.82 -2.63
C ALA A 195 5.20 -0.93 -2.17
N SER A 196 4.61 0.14 -1.71
CA SER A 196 3.17 0.19 -1.46
C SER A 196 2.37 0.66 -2.69
N ASP A 197 3.06 1.04 -3.78
CA ASP A 197 2.44 1.47 -5.03
C ASP A 197 3.31 1.10 -6.23
N VAL A 198 2.66 0.58 -7.28
CA VAL A 198 3.32 0.15 -8.50
C VAL A 198 4.01 1.29 -9.26
N THR A 199 3.49 2.52 -9.13
CA THR A 199 4.07 3.71 -9.80
C THR A 199 5.50 3.98 -9.39
N ALA A 200 5.89 3.53 -8.21
CA ALA A 200 7.27 3.59 -7.74
C ALA A 200 8.19 2.69 -8.56
N LEU A 201 7.75 1.49 -8.92
CA LEU A 201 8.60 0.45 -9.47
C LEU A 201 8.64 0.41 -10.99
N ILE A 202 7.66 0.96 -11.69
CA ILE A 202 7.41 0.78 -13.12
C ILE A 202 8.60 1.10 -14.05
N ARG A 203 9.56 1.90 -13.59
CA ARG A 203 10.82 2.18 -14.32
C ARG A 203 11.92 1.15 -14.08
N HIS A 204 11.83 0.38 -13.02
CA HIS A 204 12.82 -0.61 -12.63
C HIS A 204 12.36 -2.01 -12.99
N THR A 205 11.11 -2.29 -12.71
CA THR A 205 10.48 -3.53 -13.12
C THR A 205 8.99 -3.34 -13.35
N ARG A 206 8.45 -4.13 -14.28
CA ARG A 206 7.02 -4.26 -14.53
C ARG A 206 6.44 -5.56 -13.98
N ASP A 207 7.32 -6.46 -13.52
CA ASP A 207 6.93 -7.74 -12.98
C ASP A 207 6.79 -7.61 -11.47
N ILE A 208 5.56 -7.74 -11.01
CA ILE A 208 5.20 -7.54 -9.60
C ILE A 208 4.39 -8.70 -9.05
N ALA A 209 4.36 -8.82 -7.73
CA ALA A 209 3.38 -9.64 -7.02
C ALA A 209 2.83 -8.88 -5.82
N TYR A 210 1.55 -9.07 -5.53
CA TYR A 210 0.94 -8.50 -4.33
C TYR A 210 1.13 -9.45 -3.15
N MET A 211 1.50 -8.90 -2.01
CA MET A 211 1.49 -9.65 -0.76
C MET A 211 0.06 -9.77 -0.23
N ASP A 212 -0.24 -10.90 0.43
CA ASP A 212 -1.50 -11.11 1.13
C ASP A 212 -1.33 -10.87 2.64
N ASP A 213 -2.45 -10.77 3.37
CA ASP A 213 -2.42 -10.48 4.80
C ASP A 213 -1.78 -11.60 5.60
N GLY A 214 -0.83 -11.22 6.45
CA GLY A 214 -0.06 -12.13 7.28
C GLY A 214 1.13 -12.79 6.58
N GLU A 215 1.43 -12.40 5.35
CA GLU A 215 2.63 -12.86 4.66
C GLU A 215 3.88 -12.11 5.11
N LEU A 216 5.00 -12.83 5.06
CA LEU A 216 6.35 -12.35 5.26
C LEU A 216 7.17 -12.67 4.01
N ALA A 217 7.89 -11.70 3.48
CA ALA A 217 8.78 -11.87 2.35
C ALA A 217 10.24 -11.58 2.73
N ILE A 218 11.16 -12.42 2.26
CA ILE A 218 12.60 -12.21 2.34
C ILE A 218 13.11 -11.95 0.93
N LEU A 219 13.65 -10.77 0.71
CA LEU A 219 14.22 -10.36 -0.56
C LEU A 219 15.74 -10.38 -0.48
N SER A 220 16.36 -10.91 -1.51
CA SER A 220 17.79 -10.84 -1.77
C SER A 220 18.03 -10.49 -3.23
N ARG A 221 19.27 -10.30 -3.63
CA ARG A 221 19.63 -10.12 -5.06
C ARG A 221 19.20 -11.27 -5.95
N SER A 222 19.27 -12.50 -5.42
CA SER A 222 19.01 -13.73 -6.17
C SER A 222 17.53 -14.10 -6.27
N GLY A 223 16.65 -13.41 -5.53
CA GLY A 223 15.21 -13.67 -5.60
C GLY A 223 14.46 -13.29 -4.34
N ILE A 224 13.17 -13.58 -4.38
CA ILE A 224 12.20 -13.31 -3.31
C ILE A 224 11.61 -14.63 -2.84
N ARG A 225 11.55 -14.82 -1.52
CA ARG A 225 10.83 -15.93 -0.90
C ARG A 225 9.72 -15.37 -0.04
N VAL A 226 8.52 -15.91 -0.21
CA VAL A 226 7.34 -15.50 0.55
C VAL A 226 6.88 -16.64 1.43
N TYR A 227 6.41 -16.32 2.62
CA TYR A 227 5.92 -17.25 3.63
C TYR A 227 4.57 -16.79 4.14
N ASP A 228 3.69 -17.75 4.44
CA ASP A 228 2.41 -17.48 5.10
C ASP A 228 2.58 -17.28 6.63
N ARG A 229 1.47 -17.05 7.33
CA ARG A 229 1.44 -16.90 8.80
C ARG A 229 2.02 -18.10 9.57
N GLN A 230 2.03 -19.29 8.97
CA GLN A 230 2.58 -20.51 9.54
C GLN A 230 4.03 -20.76 9.08
N LEU A 231 4.66 -19.76 8.47
CA LEU A 231 6.01 -19.80 7.91
C LEU A 231 6.20 -20.88 6.84
N ARG A 232 5.13 -21.26 6.13
CA ARG A 232 5.20 -22.17 4.99
C ARG A 232 5.48 -21.35 3.73
N PRO A 233 6.36 -21.84 2.83
CA PRO A 233 6.63 -21.16 1.55
C PRO A 233 5.35 -20.99 0.72
N VAL A 234 5.19 -19.82 0.13
CA VAL A 234 4.06 -19.47 -0.77
C VAL A 234 4.61 -19.06 -2.12
N GLU A 235 4.08 -19.63 -3.18
CA GLU A 235 4.33 -19.15 -4.54
C GLU A 235 3.37 -18.00 -4.87
N LYS A 236 3.92 -16.88 -5.35
CA LYS A 236 3.13 -15.72 -5.71
C LYS A 236 2.81 -15.69 -7.20
N LYS A 237 1.59 -15.29 -7.52
CA LYS A 237 1.22 -15.03 -8.91
C LYS A 237 1.89 -13.71 -9.35
N HIS A 238 2.66 -13.79 -10.42
CA HIS A 238 3.26 -12.62 -11.04
C HIS A 238 2.25 -11.89 -11.92
N HIS A 239 2.31 -10.57 -11.87
CA HIS A 239 1.51 -9.68 -12.71
C HIS A 239 2.45 -8.78 -13.49
N HIS A 240 2.28 -8.72 -14.80
CA HIS A 240 2.99 -7.77 -15.64
C HIS A 240 2.19 -6.47 -15.74
N VAL A 241 2.85 -5.32 -15.53
CA VAL A 241 2.21 -4.01 -15.56
C VAL A 241 2.44 -3.37 -16.93
N ASP A 242 1.41 -3.32 -17.74
CA ASP A 242 1.46 -2.80 -19.11
C ASP A 242 1.31 -1.27 -19.22
N TRP A 243 1.30 -0.56 -18.10
CA TRP A 243 1.10 0.89 -18.11
C TRP A 243 2.20 1.62 -18.84
N ASP A 244 1.81 2.61 -19.66
CA ASP A 244 2.77 3.55 -20.24
C ASP A 244 3.40 4.40 -19.13
N ILE A 245 4.72 4.44 -19.09
CA ILE A 245 5.50 5.26 -18.15
C ILE A 245 5.15 6.74 -18.32
N GLY A 246 4.92 7.19 -19.57
CA GLY A 246 4.48 8.56 -19.87
C GLY A 246 3.13 8.90 -19.23
N ALA A 247 2.23 7.92 -19.06
CA ALA A 247 0.97 8.12 -18.38
C ALA A 247 1.11 8.47 -16.89
N ALA A 248 2.18 8.03 -16.25
CA ALA A 248 2.51 8.34 -14.86
C ALA A 248 3.32 9.64 -14.70
N GLU A 249 3.54 10.40 -15.77
CA GLU A 249 4.23 11.70 -15.77
C GLU A 249 3.25 12.85 -15.95
N LYS A 250 3.67 14.08 -15.58
CA LYS A 250 2.80 15.27 -15.69
C LYS A 250 2.45 15.66 -17.13
N GLY A 251 3.21 15.18 -18.13
CA GLY A 251 2.93 15.42 -19.55
C GLY A 251 2.83 16.90 -19.95
N GLY A 252 3.63 17.76 -19.33
CA GLY A 252 3.61 19.22 -19.57
C GLY A 252 2.63 20.02 -18.69
N TYR A 253 1.81 19.37 -17.90
CA TYR A 253 0.90 20.05 -16.96
C TYR A 253 1.63 20.48 -15.68
N ALA A 254 1.22 21.59 -15.07
CA ALA A 254 1.78 22.08 -13.82
C ALA A 254 1.53 21.10 -12.65
N HIS A 255 0.37 20.44 -12.63
CA HIS A 255 -0.08 19.55 -11.59
C HIS A 255 -0.69 18.27 -12.17
N PHE A 256 -0.55 17.14 -11.47
CA PHE A 256 -1.19 15.87 -11.84
C PHE A 256 -2.71 16.01 -11.89
N MET A 257 -3.33 16.65 -10.92
CA MET A 257 -4.77 16.89 -10.91
C MET A 257 -5.24 17.60 -12.18
N LEU A 258 -4.52 18.63 -12.65
CA LEU A 258 -4.87 19.34 -13.89
C LEU A 258 -4.80 18.41 -15.10
N LYS A 259 -3.74 17.60 -15.21
CA LYS A 259 -3.61 16.57 -16.25
C LYS A 259 -4.79 15.60 -16.22
N GLU A 260 -5.11 15.07 -15.05
CA GLU A 260 -6.17 14.08 -14.86
C GLU A 260 -7.56 14.64 -15.16
N ILE A 261 -7.82 15.90 -14.86
CA ILE A 261 -9.05 16.61 -15.30
C ILE A 261 -9.17 16.57 -16.83
N PHE A 262 -8.10 16.85 -17.56
CA PHE A 262 -8.10 16.80 -19.03
C PHE A 262 -8.10 15.38 -19.59
N GLU A 263 -7.74 14.38 -18.81
CA GLU A 263 -7.79 12.97 -19.21
C GLU A 263 -9.21 12.36 -19.09
N GLN A 264 -10.13 12.97 -18.36
CA GLN A 264 -11.50 12.44 -18.16
C GLN A 264 -12.19 11.99 -19.45
N PRO A 265 -12.20 12.76 -20.55
CA PRO A 265 -12.87 12.33 -21.78
C PRO A 265 -12.29 11.03 -22.37
N ARG A 266 -10.98 10.82 -22.21
CA ARG A 266 -10.30 9.59 -22.62
C ARG A 266 -10.66 8.44 -21.68
N ALA A 267 -10.55 8.65 -20.37
CA ALA A 267 -10.86 7.65 -19.36
C ALA A 267 -12.29 7.12 -19.49
N ILE A 268 -13.28 8.01 -19.71
CA ILE A 268 -14.67 7.61 -19.93
C ILE A 268 -14.81 6.75 -21.19
N ARG A 269 -14.18 7.13 -22.31
CA ARG A 269 -14.19 6.32 -23.54
C ARG A 269 -13.58 4.95 -23.34
N GLU A 270 -12.43 4.88 -22.71
CA GLU A 270 -11.71 3.62 -22.45
C GLU A 270 -12.51 2.71 -21.49
N ALA A 271 -13.08 3.27 -20.43
CA ALA A 271 -13.95 2.55 -19.49
C ALA A 271 -15.20 1.95 -20.13
N THR A 272 -15.73 2.59 -21.17
CA THR A 272 -17.01 2.21 -21.79
C THR A 272 -16.86 1.44 -23.10
N ALA A 273 -15.78 1.66 -23.85
CA ALA A 273 -15.62 1.13 -25.20
C ALA A 273 -15.69 -0.41 -25.26
N ALA A 274 -15.01 -1.10 -24.35
CA ALA A 274 -15.01 -2.55 -24.28
C ALA A 274 -16.36 -3.14 -23.81
N ARG A 275 -17.19 -2.33 -23.15
CA ARG A 275 -18.46 -2.73 -22.54
C ARG A 275 -19.68 -2.42 -23.41
N LEU A 276 -19.51 -1.62 -24.45
CA LEU A 276 -20.59 -1.24 -25.38
C LEU A 276 -20.34 -1.89 -26.74
N GLN A 277 -20.97 -3.01 -27.03
CA GLN A 277 -20.81 -3.75 -28.28
C GLN A 277 -22.18 -3.99 -28.94
N GLY A 278 -22.32 -3.58 -30.16
CA GLY A 278 -23.57 -3.79 -30.94
C GLY A 278 -24.82 -3.23 -30.26
N GLY A 279 -24.71 -2.10 -29.53
CA GLY A 279 -25.82 -1.49 -28.80
C GLY A 279 -26.22 -2.23 -27.51
N ARG A 280 -25.40 -3.17 -27.06
CA ARG A 280 -25.60 -3.94 -25.81
C ARG A 280 -24.48 -3.64 -24.83
N VAL A 281 -24.81 -3.70 -23.53
CA VAL A 281 -23.84 -3.65 -22.44
C VAL A 281 -23.35 -5.07 -22.16
N ILE A 282 -22.03 -5.26 -22.22
CA ILE A 282 -21.36 -6.54 -21.93
C ILE A 282 -20.41 -6.31 -20.76
N LEU A 283 -20.68 -6.98 -19.64
CA LEU A 283 -19.87 -6.93 -18.43
C LEU A 283 -19.18 -8.29 -18.26
N GLN A 284 -18.04 -8.48 -18.92
CA GLN A 284 -17.34 -9.77 -18.99
C GLN A 284 -16.83 -10.26 -17.65
N ASP A 285 -16.54 -9.33 -16.73
CA ASP A 285 -15.99 -9.64 -15.40
C ASP A 285 -17.09 -9.87 -14.34
N LEU A 286 -18.35 -9.82 -14.74
CA LEU A 286 -19.49 -10.05 -13.87
C LEU A 286 -19.91 -11.53 -13.94
N THR A 287 -19.87 -12.22 -12.81
CA THR A 287 -20.23 -13.64 -12.74
C THR A 287 -21.72 -13.85 -12.40
N MET A 288 -22.42 -12.78 -11.97
CA MET A 288 -23.86 -12.83 -11.69
C MET A 288 -24.68 -13.17 -12.94
N THR A 289 -25.53 -14.16 -12.79
CA THR A 289 -26.52 -14.51 -13.82
C THR A 289 -27.62 -13.44 -13.91
N PRO A 290 -28.32 -13.34 -15.05
CA PRO A 290 -29.49 -12.46 -15.16
C PRO A 290 -30.61 -12.74 -14.15
N GLU A 291 -30.70 -13.96 -13.64
CA GLU A 291 -31.67 -14.34 -12.61
C GLU A 291 -31.25 -13.81 -11.24
N GLU A 292 -29.98 -13.97 -10.85
CA GLU A 292 -29.44 -13.42 -9.62
C GLU A 292 -29.58 -11.90 -9.59
N ILE A 293 -29.27 -11.22 -10.70
CA ILE A 293 -29.44 -9.74 -10.81
C ILE A 293 -30.89 -9.33 -10.61
N ARG A 294 -31.84 -10.08 -11.16
CA ARG A 294 -33.28 -9.81 -10.99
C ARG A 294 -33.76 -10.01 -9.55
N ASN A 295 -33.14 -10.94 -8.85
CA ASN A 295 -33.49 -11.32 -7.48
C ASN A 295 -32.79 -10.48 -6.40
N ILE A 296 -31.92 -9.52 -6.77
CA ILE A 296 -31.32 -8.58 -5.82
C ILE A 296 -32.44 -7.82 -5.11
N GLY A 297 -32.51 -8.00 -3.78
CA GLY A 297 -33.52 -7.34 -2.94
C GLY A 297 -33.23 -5.86 -2.72
N ARG A 298 -32.00 -5.55 -2.31
CA ARG A 298 -31.53 -4.21 -1.95
C ARG A 298 -30.11 -3.99 -2.47
N ILE A 299 -29.80 -2.76 -2.79
CA ILE A 299 -28.43 -2.34 -3.19
C ILE A 299 -27.89 -1.40 -2.12
N ILE A 300 -26.69 -1.70 -1.61
CA ILE A 300 -25.98 -0.87 -0.64
C ILE A 300 -24.65 -0.48 -1.28
N ILE A 301 -24.36 0.81 -1.38
CA ILE A 301 -23.08 1.32 -1.88
C ILE A 301 -22.23 1.74 -0.68
N ILE A 302 -21.02 1.19 -0.58
CA ILE A 302 -20.06 1.53 0.47
C ILE A 302 -18.82 2.17 -0.16
N ALA A 303 -18.40 3.30 0.36
CA ALA A 303 -17.22 4.02 -0.12
C ALA A 303 -16.76 5.10 0.88
N CYS A 304 -15.59 5.69 0.62
CA CYS A 304 -15.04 6.84 1.34
C CYS A 304 -14.75 8.00 0.39
N GLY A 305 -14.68 9.22 0.93
CA GLY A 305 -14.25 10.42 0.20
C GLY A 305 -15.04 10.70 -1.07
N SER A 306 -14.36 11.02 -2.17
CA SER A 306 -14.99 11.31 -3.47
C SER A 306 -15.77 10.13 -4.04
N SER A 307 -15.31 8.89 -3.80
CA SER A 307 -16.03 7.68 -4.21
C SER A 307 -17.39 7.54 -3.50
N TYR A 308 -17.53 8.00 -2.25
CA TYR A 308 -18.83 8.08 -1.59
C TYR A 308 -19.80 9.02 -2.32
N HIS A 309 -19.32 10.18 -2.77
CA HIS A 309 -20.13 11.13 -3.52
C HIS A 309 -20.53 10.58 -4.90
N VAL A 310 -19.64 9.82 -5.56
CA VAL A 310 -19.99 9.07 -6.78
C VAL A 310 -21.10 8.06 -6.49
N GLY A 311 -21.02 7.36 -5.34
CA GLY A 311 -22.07 6.46 -4.87
C GLY A 311 -23.42 7.18 -4.72
N MET A 312 -23.42 8.42 -4.19
CA MET A 312 -24.64 9.24 -4.08
C MET A 312 -25.26 9.54 -5.46
N VAL A 313 -24.44 9.88 -6.46
CA VAL A 313 -24.91 10.05 -7.85
C VAL A 313 -25.42 8.72 -8.42
N GLY A 314 -24.72 7.63 -8.16
CA GLY A 314 -25.11 6.27 -8.52
C GLY A 314 -26.49 5.90 -7.96
N LYS A 315 -26.76 6.22 -6.69
CA LYS A 315 -28.06 6.03 -6.06
C LYS A 315 -29.20 6.61 -6.87
N TYR A 316 -29.14 7.91 -7.19
CA TYR A 316 -30.20 8.59 -7.95
C TYR A 316 -30.47 7.94 -9.31
N ASN A 317 -29.42 7.53 -10.01
CA ASN A 317 -29.53 6.87 -11.29
C ASN A 317 -30.11 5.45 -11.17
N LEU A 318 -29.62 4.65 -10.24
CA LEU A 318 -30.08 3.28 -10.03
C LEU A 318 -31.52 3.24 -9.55
N GLU A 319 -31.91 4.09 -8.58
CA GLU A 319 -33.31 4.18 -8.10
C GLU A 319 -34.27 4.59 -9.23
N LYS A 320 -33.85 5.54 -10.08
CA LYS A 320 -34.66 5.98 -11.24
C LYS A 320 -34.85 4.86 -12.26
N LEU A 321 -33.78 4.11 -12.57
CA LEU A 321 -33.79 3.08 -13.61
C LEU A 321 -34.38 1.76 -13.12
N LEU A 322 -34.01 1.32 -11.92
CA LEU A 322 -34.37 0.01 -11.39
C LEU A 322 -35.66 0.02 -10.56
N ARG A 323 -36.10 1.20 -10.10
CA ARG A 323 -37.24 1.37 -9.15
C ARG A 323 -37.06 0.53 -7.90
N ARG A 324 -35.82 0.44 -7.41
CA ARG A 324 -35.40 -0.25 -6.19
C ARG A 324 -34.71 0.71 -5.26
N ASN A 325 -34.83 0.48 -3.94
CA ASN A 325 -34.14 1.30 -2.95
C ASN A 325 -32.63 1.06 -3.02
N VAL A 326 -31.87 2.14 -3.01
CA VAL A 326 -30.39 2.12 -2.98
C VAL A 326 -29.94 2.93 -1.77
N GLU A 327 -29.20 2.29 -0.91
CA GLU A 327 -28.57 2.92 0.26
C GLU A 327 -27.13 3.29 -0.06
N VAL A 328 -26.64 4.44 0.43
CA VAL A 328 -25.23 4.82 0.32
C VAL A 328 -24.73 5.14 1.70
N VAL A 329 -23.68 4.42 2.12
CA VAL A 329 -23.13 4.50 3.47
C VAL A 329 -21.63 4.80 3.39
N LEU A 330 -21.14 5.68 4.27
CA LEU A 330 -19.71 5.82 4.49
C LEU A 330 -19.14 4.48 4.98
N ALA A 331 -18.10 3.99 4.34
CA ALA A 331 -17.54 2.69 4.68
C ALA A 331 -17.02 2.62 6.13
N SER A 332 -16.48 3.72 6.66
CA SER A 332 -16.09 3.86 8.06
C SER A 332 -17.27 3.62 9.00
N GLU A 333 -18.43 4.22 8.70
CA GLU A 333 -19.64 4.08 9.51
C GLU A 333 -20.28 2.69 9.37
N PHE A 334 -20.32 2.17 8.13
CA PHE A 334 -20.85 0.83 7.85
C PHE A 334 -20.19 -0.24 8.72
N ARG A 335 -18.88 -0.18 8.87
CA ARG A 335 -18.10 -1.13 9.67
C ARG A 335 -18.57 -1.21 11.13
N TYR A 336 -18.94 -0.07 11.73
CA TYR A 336 -19.24 0.03 13.16
C TYR A 336 -20.72 0.09 13.50
N SER A 337 -21.59 0.28 12.51
CA SER A 337 -23.04 0.47 12.71
C SER A 337 -23.85 -0.81 12.92
N ASP A 338 -23.19 -1.98 13.00
CA ASP A 338 -23.87 -3.27 13.01
C ASP A 338 -24.91 -3.40 11.87
N PRO A 339 -24.47 -3.31 10.60
CA PRO A 339 -25.38 -3.09 9.47
C PRO A 339 -26.32 -4.27 9.26
N ILE A 340 -27.58 -3.95 8.95
CA ILE A 340 -28.57 -4.96 8.57
C ILE A 340 -28.31 -5.34 7.11
N VAL A 341 -27.61 -6.44 6.91
CA VAL A 341 -27.27 -7.00 5.60
C VAL A 341 -27.64 -8.47 5.59
N SER A 342 -28.17 -8.95 4.47
CA SER A 342 -28.65 -10.32 4.35
C SER A 342 -28.30 -10.93 3.00
N TRP A 343 -28.42 -12.23 2.88
CA TRP A 343 -28.39 -12.95 1.61
C TRP A 343 -29.46 -12.36 0.66
N GLY A 344 -29.05 -12.03 -0.57
CA GLY A 344 -29.91 -11.36 -1.55
C GLY A 344 -29.71 -9.84 -1.62
N ASP A 345 -28.93 -9.23 -0.71
CA ASP A 345 -28.43 -7.88 -0.86
C ASP A 345 -27.18 -7.85 -1.75
N LEU A 346 -27.09 -6.84 -2.61
CA LEU A 346 -25.86 -6.52 -3.36
C LEU A 346 -25.16 -5.35 -2.69
N VAL A 347 -23.93 -5.55 -2.25
CA VAL A 347 -23.09 -4.47 -1.76
C VAL A 347 -22.12 -4.06 -2.88
N ILE A 348 -22.12 -2.78 -3.22
CA ILE A 348 -21.21 -2.20 -4.22
C ILE A 348 -20.12 -1.41 -3.49
N ALA A 349 -18.90 -1.89 -3.54
CA ALA A 349 -17.74 -1.22 -2.96
C ALA A 349 -17.03 -0.36 -4.02
N ILE A 350 -16.94 0.96 -3.80
CA ILE A 350 -16.29 1.87 -4.74
C ILE A 350 -14.99 2.40 -4.15
N SER A 351 -13.87 2.16 -4.84
CA SER A 351 -12.55 2.66 -4.46
C SER A 351 -11.64 2.79 -5.66
N GLN A 352 -11.11 3.97 -5.93
CA GLN A 352 -10.16 4.16 -7.03
C GLN A 352 -8.92 3.27 -6.86
N SER A 353 -8.25 3.33 -5.72
CA SER A 353 -7.04 2.56 -5.44
C SER A 353 -7.31 1.07 -5.18
N GLY A 354 -8.52 0.73 -4.72
CA GLY A 354 -8.85 -0.59 -4.22
C GLY A 354 -8.09 -0.97 -2.93
N GLU A 355 -7.50 0.01 -2.24
CA GLU A 355 -6.70 -0.17 -1.02
C GLU A 355 -7.20 0.70 0.15
N THR A 356 -8.42 1.25 0.06
CA THR A 356 -9.00 2.06 1.13
C THR A 356 -9.41 1.15 2.30
N LEU A 357 -8.72 1.29 3.44
CA LEU A 357 -8.87 0.39 4.60
C LEU A 357 -10.32 0.27 5.08
N ASP A 358 -11.01 1.39 5.26
CA ASP A 358 -12.40 1.38 5.72
C ASP A 358 -13.33 0.70 4.70
N THR A 359 -13.11 0.93 3.40
CA THR A 359 -13.91 0.27 2.34
C THR A 359 -13.66 -1.24 2.33
N MET A 360 -12.42 -1.68 2.53
CA MET A 360 -12.06 -3.09 2.63
C MET A 360 -12.67 -3.75 3.88
N ALA A 361 -12.60 -3.09 5.02
CA ALA A 361 -13.20 -3.58 6.25
C ALA A 361 -14.74 -3.69 6.15
N ALA A 362 -15.38 -2.69 5.52
CA ALA A 362 -16.83 -2.72 5.26
C ALA A 362 -17.22 -3.83 4.28
N LEU A 363 -16.42 -4.07 3.24
CA LEU A 363 -16.58 -5.18 2.31
C LEU A 363 -16.54 -6.54 3.05
N ARG A 364 -15.54 -6.74 3.89
CA ARG A 364 -15.40 -7.96 4.71
C ARG A 364 -16.59 -8.18 5.64
N GLU A 365 -17.07 -7.11 6.28
CA GLU A 365 -18.25 -7.16 7.13
C GLU A 365 -19.52 -7.53 6.33
N ALA A 366 -19.69 -6.97 5.13
CA ALA A 366 -20.80 -7.31 4.23
C ALA A 366 -20.75 -8.80 3.83
N LYS A 367 -19.60 -9.31 3.43
CA LYS A 367 -19.41 -10.73 3.07
C LYS A 367 -19.66 -11.66 4.25
N LYS A 368 -19.17 -11.32 5.43
CA LYS A 368 -19.41 -12.08 6.66
C LYS A 368 -20.91 -12.25 6.96
N ARG A 369 -21.73 -11.26 6.57
CA ARG A 369 -23.20 -11.26 6.71
C ARG A 369 -23.94 -11.93 5.55
N GLY A 370 -23.22 -12.42 4.56
CA GLY A 370 -23.76 -13.17 3.43
C GLY A 370 -24.18 -12.34 2.21
N ALA A 371 -23.87 -11.04 2.18
CA ALA A 371 -24.09 -10.25 0.97
C ALA A 371 -23.13 -10.63 -0.13
N ARG A 372 -23.57 -10.52 -1.38
CA ARG A 372 -22.70 -10.55 -2.54
C ARG A 372 -22.04 -9.18 -2.75
N VAL A 373 -20.74 -9.16 -3.01
CA VAL A 373 -19.99 -7.91 -3.16
C VAL A 373 -19.50 -7.74 -4.58
N LEU A 374 -19.90 -6.63 -5.20
CA LEU A 374 -19.36 -6.11 -6.46
C LEU A 374 -18.44 -4.92 -6.15
N SER A 375 -17.21 -4.94 -6.62
CA SER A 375 -16.35 -3.76 -6.51
C SER A 375 -16.22 -3.00 -7.82
N ILE A 376 -16.11 -1.66 -7.69
CA ILE A 376 -15.74 -0.75 -8.80
C ILE A 376 -14.41 -0.13 -8.41
N VAL A 377 -13.34 -0.52 -9.10
CA VAL A 377 -11.96 -0.11 -8.78
C VAL A 377 -11.17 0.22 -10.04
N ASN A 378 -10.10 1.00 -9.90
CA ASN A 378 -9.22 1.31 -11.04
C ASN A 378 -7.97 0.42 -11.06
N VAL A 379 -7.45 0.04 -9.89
CA VAL A 379 -6.20 -0.72 -9.80
C VAL A 379 -6.48 -2.22 -9.89
N VAL A 380 -5.97 -2.82 -10.95
CA VAL A 380 -6.09 -4.27 -11.19
C VAL A 380 -5.33 -5.05 -10.12
N GLY A 381 -5.97 -6.08 -9.56
CA GLY A 381 -5.37 -6.92 -8.54
C GLY A 381 -5.25 -6.29 -7.14
N SER A 382 -5.86 -5.11 -6.92
CA SER A 382 -5.94 -4.49 -5.60
C SER A 382 -6.65 -5.37 -4.56
N SER A 383 -6.45 -5.09 -3.28
CA SER A 383 -7.00 -5.89 -2.18
C SER A 383 -8.54 -5.98 -2.25
N ILE A 384 -9.23 -4.86 -2.48
CA ILE A 384 -10.69 -4.85 -2.65
C ILE A 384 -11.10 -5.69 -3.86
N ALA A 385 -10.36 -5.61 -5.00
CA ALA A 385 -10.66 -6.42 -6.17
C ALA A 385 -10.53 -7.92 -5.89
N ARG A 386 -9.48 -8.33 -5.18
CA ARG A 386 -9.24 -9.75 -4.87
C ARG A 386 -10.25 -10.33 -3.89
N GLU A 387 -10.77 -9.52 -2.99
CA GLU A 387 -11.72 -9.96 -1.97
C GLU A 387 -13.18 -9.88 -2.40
N SER A 388 -13.48 -9.21 -3.52
CA SER A 388 -14.84 -9.10 -4.07
C SER A 388 -15.28 -10.36 -4.82
N ASP A 389 -16.58 -10.59 -4.89
CA ASP A 389 -17.15 -11.69 -5.68
C ASP A 389 -17.17 -11.35 -7.17
N ASP A 390 -17.38 -10.06 -7.49
CA ASP A 390 -17.35 -9.50 -8.83
C ASP A 390 -16.56 -8.20 -8.86
N VAL A 391 -15.92 -7.86 -9.98
CA VAL A 391 -15.11 -6.65 -10.13
C VAL A 391 -15.43 -5.93 -11.44
N LEU A 392 -15.60 -4.63 -11.38
CA LEU A 392 -15.64 -3.75 -12.54
C LEU A 392 -14.46 -2.77 -12.48
N TYR A 393 -13.50 -2.93 -13.37
CA TYR A 393 -12.39 -1.99 -13.49
C TYR A 393 -12.77 -0.75 -14.28
N THR A 394 -12.41 0.44 -13.80
CA THR A 394 -12.68 1.70 -14.51
C THR A 394 -11.77 1.91 -15.72
N TRP A 395 -10.62 1.23 -15.76
CA TRP A 395 -9.63 1.34 -16.84
C TRP A 395 -9.18 2.77 -17.14
N ALA A 396 -9.21 3.65 -16.13
CA ALA A 396 -8.85 5.05 -16.27
C ALA A 396 -7.33 5.32 -16.36
N GLY A 397 -6.52 4.27 -16.32
CA GLY A 397 -5.06 4.37 -16.25
C GLY A 397 -4.57 4.85 -14.88
N PRO A 398 -3.26 5.09 -14.72
CA PRO A 398 -2.70 5.53 -13.44
C PRO A 398 -3.25 6.90 -13.04
N GLU A 399 -3.75 7.02 -11.81
CA GLU A 399 -4.19 8.26 -11.20
C GLU A 399 -3.30 8.54 -9.98
N ILE A 400 -2.69 9.73 -9.96
CA ILE A 400 -1.66 10.12 -9.01
C ILE A 400 -2.15 11.23 -8.08
N ALA A 401 -3.04 12.10 -8.58
CA ALA A 401 -3.59 13.17 -7.75
C ALA A 401 -4.47 12.60 -6.64
N VAL A 402 -4.30 13.16 -5.44
CA VAL A 402 -5.21 12.88 -4.33
C VAL A 402 -6.57 13.51 -4.63
N ALA A 403 -7.65 12.81 -4.25
CA ALA A 403 -9.05 13.20 -4.46
C ALA A 403 -9.64 12.78 -5.81
N THR A 404 -9.19 11.69 -6.38
CA THR A 404 -9.80 10.98 -7.54
C THR A 404 -10.48 11.91 -8.52
N THR A 405 -9.80 12.21 -9.63
CA THR A 405 -10.26 13.21 -10.61
C THR A 405 -10.78 12.61 -11.92
N LYS A 406 -10.41 11.39 -12.26
CA LYS A 406 -10.77 10.77 -13.54
C LYS A 406 -11.27 9.32 -13.45
N ALA A 407 -10.91 8.59 -12.38
CA ALA A 407 -11.23 7.17 -12.21
C ALA A 407 -12.58 6.94 -11.51
#